data_429186f7093d3f91fcad190316b3cb18
#
_entry.id   429186f7093d3f91fcad190316b3cb18
#
_cell.length_a   1.000
_cell.length_b   1.000
_cell.length_c   1.000
_cell.angle_alpha   90.00
_cell.angle_beta   90.00
_cell.angle_gamma   90.00
#
_symmetry.space_group_name_H-M   'P 1'
#
loop_
_entity.id
_entity.type
_entity.pdbx_description
1 polymer ?
#
loop_
_entity_poly.entity_id
_entity_poly.type
_entity_poly.pdbx_seq_one_letter_code
_entity_poly.pdbx_strand_id
1 'polypeptide(L)'
;VLENLGVGNPLPELLDAAINQGCKVNNEGRLCFPKSLVEDVISRAGRNFTLYGRDPKYDIELSGNKVNLFGAGEAVSILDLGANKYRPSTINDVYDIARMVDYLDNIHSYSRFVVPTELSEDLLVADINTAYASLMGTQKHTALTFSDGKNVKPTLEMLDIIAGGEGECIKRPFCHGGGC
;
A
#
# COMPACT_ATOMS: atom_id res chain seq x y z
N VAL A 1 7.83 14.41 -21.03
CA VAL A 1 6.51 13.75 -21.06
C VAL A 1 5.51 14.57 -20.26
N LEU A 2 5.71 14.79 -18.95
CA LEU A 2 4.75 15.47 -18.06
C LEU A 2 4.45 16.92 -18.51
N GLU A 3 5.42 17.65 -19.07
CA GLU A 3 5.24 19.03 -19.51
C GLU A 3 4.46 19.15 -20.84
N ASN A 4 4.74 18.26 -21.79
CA ASN A 4 4.23 18.39 -23.16
C ASN A 4 3.04 17.48 -23.44
N LEU A 5 3.05 16.25 -22.90
CA LEU A 5 1.96 15.30 -23.08
C LEU A 5 0.95 15.38 -21.94
N GLY A 6 1.42 15.48 -20.70
CA GLY A 6 0.58 15.57 -19.51
C GLY A 6 -0.13 14.28 -19.14
N VAL A 7 -0.97 14.35 -18.11
CA VAL A 7 -1.79 13.24 -17.56
C VAL A 7 -3.22 13.41 -18.04
N GLY A 8 -3.81 12.36 -18.63
CA GLY A 8 -5.21 12.36 -19.07
C GLY A 8 -6.17 12.08 -17.89
N ASN A 9 -7.41 12.52 -18.09
CA ASN A 9 -8.50 12.31 -17.12
C ASN A 9 -8.14 12.69 -15.66
N PRO A 10 -7.58 13.89 -15.43
CA PRO A 10 -7.26 14.30 -14.07
C PRO A 10 -8.53 14.44 -13.24
N LEU A 11 -8.46 14.02 -11.97
CA LEU A 11 -9.57 14.22 -11.03
C LEU A 11 -9.81 15.73 -10.81
N PRO A 12 -11.07 16.18 -10.75
CA PRO A 12 -11.39 17.59 -10.56
C PRO A 12 -10.71 18.22 -9.33
N GLU A 13 -10.65 17.49 -8.23
CA GLU A 13 -10.03 17.93 -6.98
C GLU A 13 -8.51 18.14 -7.11
N LEU A 14 -7.85 17.40 -8.01
CA LEU A 14 -6.43 17.57 -8.30
C LEU A 14 -6.16 18.75 -9.24
N LEU A 15 -7.11 19.11 -10.10
CA LEU A 15 -6.94 20.21 -11.04
C LEU A 15 -6.68 21.54 -10.33
N ASP A 16 -7.52 21.90 -9.36
CA ASP A 16 -7.39 23.15 -8.63
C ASP A 16 -6.05 23.23 -7.87
N ALA A 17 -5.70 22.14 -7.19
CA ALA A 17 -4.44 22.07 -6.46
C ALA A 17 -3.22 22.18 -7.41
N ALA A 18 -3.26 21.51 -8.57
CA ALA A 18 -2.17 21.53 -9.55
C ALA A 18 -2.07 22.88 -10.27
N ILE A 19 -3.21 23.49 -10.65
CA ILE A 19 -3.23 24.82 -11.30
C ILE A 19 -2.65 25.88 -10.36
N ASN A 20 -2.96 25.83 -9.07
CA ASN A 20 -2.39 26.72 -8.05
C ASN A 20 -0.86 26.56 -7.91
N GLN A 21 -0.30 25.43 -8.33
CA GLN A 21 1.15 25.19 -8.39
C GLN A 21 1.77 25.49 -9.77
N GLY A 22 1.01 26.08 -10.68
CA GLY A 22 1.49 26.50 -12.02
C GLY A 22 1.33 25.45 -13.11
N CYS A 23 0.63 24.35 -12.85
CA CYS A 23 0.24 23.39 -13.88
C CYS A 23 -0.80 23.99 -14.83
N LYS A 24 -0.95 23.41 -16.03
CA LYS A 24 -1.89 23.87 -17.05
C LYS A 24 -2.62 22.68 -17.67
N VAL A 25 -3.87 22.89 -18.05
CA VAL A 25 -4.60 21.94 -18.89
C VAL A 25 -4.36 22.32 -20.35
N ASN A 26 -3.92 21.37 -21.17
CA ASN A 26 -3.71 21.59 -22.59
C ASN A 26 -5.03 21.49 -23.39
N ASN A 27 -4.97 21.72 -24.71
CA ASN A 27 -6.14 21.70 -25.60
C ASN A 27 -6.81 20.32 -25.69
N GLU A 28 -6.14 19.26 -25.27
CA GLU A 28 -6.67 17.88 -25.23
C GLU A 28 -7.25 17.52 -23.87
N GLY A 29 -7.38 18.49 -22.95
CA GLY A 29 -7.89 18.26 -21.60
C GLY A 29 -6.90 17.53 -20.66
N ARG A 30 -5.62 17.50 -21.00
CA ARG A 30 -4.59 16.80 -20.21
C ARG A 30 -3.89 17.79 -19.27
N LEU A 31 -3.65 17.36 -18.04
CA LEU A 31 -2.94 18.15 -17.03
C LEU A 31 -1.43 18.06 -17.26
N CYS A 32 -0.81 19.20 -17.59
CA CYS A 32 0.61 19.33 -17.85
C CYS A 32 1.34 19.97 -16.67
N PHE A 33 2.48 19.41 -16.30
CA PHE A 33 3.31 19.83 -15.18
C PHE A 33 4.57 20.51 -15.70
N PRO A 34 4.83 21.78 -15.36
CA PRO A 34 6.07 22.46 -15.76
C PRO A 34 7.31 21.67 -15.31
N LYS A 35 8.31 21.60 -16.19
CA LYS A 35 9.57 20.88 -15.89
C LYS A 35 10.19 21.38 -14.58
N SER A 36 10.20 22.70 -14.36
CA SER A 36 10.74 23.32 -13.13
C SER A 36 10.03 22.86 -11.87
N LEU A 37 8.70 22.71 -11.91
CA LEU A 37 7.93 22.19 -10.78
C LEU A 37 8.30 20.74 -10.48
N VAL A 38 8.40 19.90 -11.52
CA VAL A 38 8.77 18.49 -11.36
C VAL A 38 10.17 18.35 -10.77
N GLU A 39 11.14 19.10 -11.30
CA GLU A 39 12.52 19.09 -10.81
C GLU A 39 12.63 19.59 -9.36
N ASP A 40 11.89 20.64 -9.00
CA ASP A 40 11.84 21.16 -7.63
C ASP A 40 11.25 20.12 -6.66
N VAL A 41 10.13 19.49 -7.00
CA VAL A 41 9.52 18.44 -6.17
C VAL A 41 10.47 17.26 -5.99
N ILE A 42 11.12 16.79 -7.07
CA ILE A 42 12.09 15.68 -7.00
C ILE A 42 13.29 16.06 -6.12
N SER A 43 13.76 17.31 -6.20
CA SER A 43 14.90 17.77 -5.40
C SER A 43 14.60 17.80 -3.90
N ARG A 44 13.36 18.06 -3.54
CA ARG A 44 12.88 18.12 -2.14
C ARG A 44 12.37 16.79 -1.61
N ALA A 45 12.12 15.81 -2.48
CA ALA A 45 11.66 14.49 -2.08
C ALA A 45 12.68 13.80 -1.17
N GLY A 46 12.22 13.25 -0.06
CA GLY A 46 13.04 12.46 0.86
C GLY A 46 13.63 11.24 0.14
N ARG A 47 14.94 11.09 0.23
CA ARG A 47 15.66 9.98 -0.42
C ARG A 47 15.99 8.84 0.54
N ASN A 48 15.96 9.13 1.83
CA ASN A 48 16.26 8.17 2.89
C ASN A 48 15.13 8.23 3.91
N PHE A 49 14.52 7.11 4.16
CA PHE A 49 13.49 6.96 5.19
C PHE A 49 13.40 5.52 5.66
N THR A 50 12.77 5.32 6.79
CA THR A 50 12.60 3.99 7.38
C THR A 50 11.16 3.54 7.25
N LEU A 51 10.95 2.34 6.72
CA LEU A 51 9.69 1.61 6.84
C LEU A 51 9.77 0.78 8.13
N TYR A 52 8.95 1.11 9.09
CA TYR A 52 8.97 0.45 10.39
C TYR A 52 8.24 -0.89 10.35
N GLY A 53 8.86 -1.93 10.89
CA GLY A 53 8.15 -3.15 11.27
C GLY A 53 7.38 -2.95 12.58
N ARG A 54 6.44 -3.82 12.93
CA ARG A 54 5.87 -3.84 14.28
C ARG A 54 6.94 -4.21 15.32
N ASP A 55 7.81 -5.16 14.99
CA ASP A 55 9.04 -5.41 15.75
C ASP A 55 10.19 -4.59 15.13
N PRO A 56 10.93 -3.78 15.90
CA PRO A 56 12.06 -2.97 15.42
C PRO A 56 13.14 -3.74 14.66
N LYS A 57 13.30 -5.03 14.89
CA LYS A 57 14.26 -5.86 14.14
C LYS A 57 13.96 -5.97 12.65
N TYR A 58 12.72 -5.65 12.25
CA TYR A 58 12.26 -5.66 10.86
C TYR A 58 12.16 -4.26 10.24
N ASP A 59 12.79 -3.26 10.86
CA ASP A 59 12.87 -1.94 10.25
C ASP A 59 13.69 -1.97 8.98
N ILE A 60 13.17 -1.35 7.93
CA ILE A 60 13.81 -1.29 6.62
C ILE A 60 14.27 0.14 6.38
N GLU A 61 15.56 0.35 6.40
CA GLU A 61 16.15 1.63 6.02
C GLU A 61 16.29 1.70 4.50
N LEU A 62 15.45 2.50 3.87
CA LEU A 62 15.51 2.78 2.43
C LEU A 62 16.54 3.88 2.20
N SER A 63 17.77 3.49 1.87
CA SER A 63 18.87 4.40 1.66
C SER A 63 19.92 3.82 0.69
N GLY A 64 20.58 4.70 -0.07
CA GLY A 64 21.68 4.32 -0.97
C GLY A 64 21.29 3.28 -2.01
N ASN A 65 22.09 2.23 -2.14
CA ASN A 65 21.94 1.15 -3.13
C ASN A 65 21.41 -0.16 -2.52
N LYS A 66 20.80 -0.11 -1.35
CA LYS A 66 20.20 -1.30 -0.73
C LYS A 66 19.04 -1.82 -1.57
N VAL A 67 18.99 -3.14 -1.75
CA VAL A 67 17.87 -3.81 -2.40
C VAL A 67 17.01 -4.44 -1.33
N ASN A 68 15.74 -4.06 -1.29
CA ASN A 68 14.77 -4.65 -0.39
C ASN A 68 13.69 -5.33 -1.23
N LEU A 69 13.35 -6.56 -0.90
CA LEU A 69 12.31 -7.33 -1.60
C LEU A 69 10.99 -7.21 -0.85
N PHE A 70 9.96 -6.90 -1.62
CA PHE A 70 8.58 -6.79 -1.15
C PHE A 70 7.73 -7.84 -1.86
N GLY A 71 6.76 -8.37 -1.14
CA GLY A 71 5.70 -9.12 -1.77
C GLY A 71 4.77 -8.19 -2.54
N ALA A 72 4.20 -8.69 -3.63
CA ALA A 72 3.18 -7.99 -4.38
C ALA A 72 2.30 -8.98 -5.14
N GLY A 73 1.04 -8.65 -5.28
CA GLY A 73 0.09 -9.44 -6.04
C GLY A 73 -1.32 -8.96 -5.73
N GLU A 74 -2.30 -9.62 -6.19
CA GLU A 74 -3.73 -9.52 -5.85
C GLU A 74 -4.45 -10.65 -6.59
N ALA A 75 -3.88 -11.85 -6.50
CA ALA A 75 -4.47 -13.01 -7.13
C ALA A 75 -5.81 -13.37 -6.47
N VAL A 76 -6.80 -13.72 -7.28
CA VAL A 76 -8.13 -14.16 -6.82
C VAL A 76 -8.21 -15.67 -6.63
N SER A 77 -7.12 -16.38 -6.92
CA SER A 77 -7.02 -17.84 -6.77
C SER A 77 -5.63 -18.25 -6.34
N ILE A 78 -5.57 -19.38 -5.67
CA ILE A 78 -4.34 -20.02 -5.20
C ILE A 78 -4.30 -21.48 -5.67
N LEU A 79 -3.10 -21.96 -5.99
CA LEU A 79 -2.88 -23.38 -6.26
C LEU A 79 -2.85 -24.14 -4.93
N ASP A 80 -3.84 -24.98 -4.70
CA ASP A 80 -3.83 -25.92 -3.58
C ASP A 80 -2.86 -27.06 -3.89
N LEU A 81 -1.76 -27.11 -3.17
CA LEU A 81 -0.70 -28.07 -3.39
C LEU A 81 -1.14 -29.51 -3.09
N GLY A 82 -2.03 -29.72 -2.13
CA GLY A 82 -2.54 -31.06 -1.77
C GLY A 82 -3.45 -31.62 -2.85
N ALA A 83 -4.33 -30.79 -3.38
CA ALA A 83 -5.26 -31.18 -4.45
C ALA A 83 -4.67 -31.00 -5.85
N ASN A 84 -3.55 -30.27 -5.99
CA ASN A 84 -2.96 -29.84 -7.27
C ASN A 84 -3.99 -29.16 -8.19
N LYS A 85 -4.84 -28.30 -7.62
CA LYS A 85 -5.91 -27.59 -8.32
C LYS A 85 -5.96 -26.14 -7.85
N TYR A 86 -6.32 -25.22 -8.75
CA TYR A 86 -6.64 -23.86 -8.39
C TYR A 86 -7.98 -23.81 -7.67
N ARG A 87 -8.03 -23.03 -6.62
CA ARG A 87 -9.26 -22.65 -5.90
C ARG A 87 -9.31 -21.16 -5.63
N PRO A 88 -10.48 -20.58 -5.38
CA PRO A 88 -10.59 -19.22 -4.89
C PRO A 88 -9.72 -19.01 -3.62
N SER A 89 -9.08 -17.87 -3.54
CA SER A 89 -8.29 -17.48 -2.37
C SER A 89 -9.20 -17.00 -1.24
N THR A 90 -8.76 -17.23 -0.01
CA THR A 90 -9.51 -16.97 1.22
C THR A 90 -8.72 -16.08 2.17
N ILE A 91 -9.36 -15.59 3.22
CA ILE A 91 -8.71 -14.81 4.28
C ILE A 91 -7.63 -15.64 5.03
N ASN A 92 -7.82 -16.94 5.14
CA ASN A 92 -6.79 -17.82 5.70
C ASN A 92 -5.53 -17.87 4.84
N ASP A 93 -5.68 -17.81 3.51
CA ASP A 93 -4.53 -17.75 2.60
C ASP A 93 -3.76 -16.43 2.79
N VAL A 94 -4.45 -15.31 3.00
CA VAL A 94 -3.81 -14.02 3.34
C VAL A 94 -2.96 -14.18 4.59
N TYR A 95 -3.51 -14.74 5.66
CA TYR A 95 -2.81 -14.97 6.92
C TYR A 95 -1.61 -15.92 6.78
N ASP A 96 -1.80 -17.05 6.11
CA ASP A 96 -0.74 -18.06 5.95
C ASP A 96 0.41 -17.56 5.07
N ILE A 97 0.11 -16.79 4.01
CA ILE A 97 1.15 -16.15 3.20
C ILE A 97 1.89 -15.08 4.01
N ALA A 98 1.19 -14.32 4.85
CA ALA A 98 1.85 -13.35 5.72
C ALA A 98 2.81 -14.04 6.71
N ARG A 99 2.44 -15.16 7.30
CA ARG A 99 3.32 -15.99 8.15
C ARG A 99 4.52 -16.54 7.38
N MET A 100 4.30 -16.96 6.14
CA MET A 100 5.40 -17.42 5.29
C MET A 100 6.39 -16.28 5.01
N VAL A 101 5.89 -15.09 4.71
CA VAL A 101 6.74 -13.89 4.52
C VAL A 101 7.48 -13.54 5.81
N ASP A 102 6.83 -13.65 6.97
CA ASP A 102 7.49 -13.41 8.27
C ASP A 102 8.69 -14.34 8.50
N TYR A 103 8.55 -15.60 8.11
CA TYR A 103 9.59 -16.62 8.23
C TYR A 103 10.76 -16.43 7.24
N LEU A 104 10.55 -15.81 6.08
CA LEU A 104 11.54 -15.68 5.02
C LEU A 104 12.40 -14.42 5.20
N ASP A 105 13.65 -14.56 5.61
CA ASP A 105 14.56 -13.44 5.92
C ASP A 105 14.78 -12.48 4.74
N ASN A 106 14.80 -12.99 3.52
CA ASN A 106 15.07 -12.19 2.32
C ASN A 106 13.83 -11.53 1.72
N ILE A 107 12.65 -11.68 2.31
CA ILE A 107 11.46 -10.89 1.99
C ILE A 107 11.27 -9.89 3.13
N HIS A 108 11.51 -8.61 2.86
CA HIS A 108 11.68 -7.59 3.89
C HIS A 108 10.35 -6.97 4.35
N SER A 109 9.34 -6.96 3.48
CA SER A 109 8.03 -6.37 3.76
C SER A 109 6.92 -7.21 3.14
N TYR A 110 5.75 -7.15 3.73
CA TYR A 110 4.55 -7.81 3.22
C TYR A 110 3.68 -6.85 2.42
N SER A 111 3.16 -7.32 1.31
CA SER A 111 2.00 -6.74 0.62
C SER A 111 1.03 -7.87 0.32
N ARG A 112 -0.25 -7.55 0.16
CA ARG A 112 -1.27 -8.56 -0.11
C ARG A 112 -0.97 -9.32 -1.41
N PHE A 113 -0.82 -10.64 -1.32
CA PHE A 113 -0.57 -11.51 -2.47
C PHE A 113 -1.85 -12.04 -3.11
N VAL A 114 -2.89 -12.21 -2.29
CA VAL A 114 -4.18 -12.76 -2.72
C VAL A 114 -5.33 -11.92 -2.15
N VAL A 115 -6.46 -11.94 -2.84
CA VAL A 115 -7.70 -11.27 -2.42
C VAL A 115 -8.64 -12.31 -1.82
N PRO A 116 -9.17 -12.12 -0.60
CA PRO A 116 -10.15 -13.04 -0.01
C PRO A 116 -11.47 -12.92 -0.73
N THR A 117 -11.77 -13.87 -1.63
CA THR A 117 -12.93 -13.80 -2.52
C THR A 117 -14.26 -14.00 -1.80
N GLU A 118 -14.26 -14.67 -0.66
CA GLU A 118 -15.43 -14.86 0.20
C GLU A 118 -15.92 -13.57 0.87
N LEU A 119 -15.12 -12.51 0.87
CA LEU A 119 -15.47 -11.21 1.47
C LEU A 119 -15.84 -10.14 0.43
N SER A 120 -15.98 -10.52 -0.84
CA SER A 120 -16.19 -9.58 -1.96
C SER A 120 -17.51 -8.80 -1.93
N GLU A 121 -18.50 -9.26 -1.15
CA GLU A 121 -19.82 -8.60 -1.04
C GLU A 121 -19.81 -7.36 -0.14
N ASP A 122 -18.86 -7.27 0.81
CA ASP A 122 -18.70 -6.12 1.70
C ASP A 122 -17.24 -5.66 1.72
N LEU A 123 -16.96 -4.59 0.97
CA LEU A 123 -15.60 -4.06 0.80
C LEU A 123 -15.02 -3.50 2.10
N LEU A 124 -15.83 -2.99 3.03
CA LEU A 124 -15.33 -2.54 4.33
C LEU A 124 -14.86 -3.72 5.18
N VAL A 125 -15.69 -4.76 5.24
CA VAL A 125 -15.36 -6.01 5.93
C VAL A 125 -14.13 -6.66 5.29
N ALA A 126 -14.04 -6.67 3.95
CA ALA A 126 -12.90 -7.20 3.22
C ALA A 126 -11.61 -6.45 3.56
N ASP A 127 -11.61 -5.11 3.52
CA ASP A 127 -10.42 -4.28 3.78
C ASP A 127 -9.93 -4.46 5.23
N ILE A 128 -10.84 -4.38 6.23
CA ILE A 128 -10.48 -4.53 7.64
C ILE A 128 -9.94 -5.94 7.94
N ASN A 129 -10.64 -6.99 7.49
CA ASN A 129 -10.20 -8.35 7.76
C ASN A 129 -8.90 -8.70 7.05
N THR A 130 -8.71 -8.20 5.82
CA THR A 130 -7.45 -8.39 5.08
C THR A 130 -6.29 -7.70 5.79
N ALA A 131 -6.48 -6.47 6.25
CA ALA A 131 -5.48 -5.76 7.04
C ALA A 131 -5.17 -6.50 8.34
N TYR A 132 -6.20 -6.96 9.07
CA TYR A 132 -6.05 -7.73 10.30
C TYR A 132 -5.28 -9.04 10.07
N ALA A 133 -5.70 -9.86 9.10
CA ALA A 133 -5.05 -11.13 8.79
C ALA A 133 -3.58 -10.93 8.39
N SER A 134 -3.28 -9.92 7.59
CA SER A 134 -1.93 -9.56 7.20
C SER A 134 -1.05 -9.23 8.40
N LEU A 135 -1.53 -8.35 9.27
CA LEU A 135 -0.80 -7.91 10.47
C LEU A 135 -0.67 -9.00 11.52
N MET A 136 -1.64 -9.89 11.64
CA MET A 136 -1.54 -11.04 12.54
C MET A 136 -0.54 -12.10 12.05
N GLY A 137 -0.30 -12.16 10.73
CA GLY A 137 0.62 -13.12 10.14
C GLY A 137 2.09 -12.68 10.16
N THR A 138 2.37 -11.36 10.20
CA THR A 138 3.76 -10.87 10.15
C THR A 138 4.01 -9.69 11.08
N GLN A 139 5.25 -9.55 11.55
CA GLN A 139 5.76 -8.40 12.28
C GLN A 139 6.49 -7.39 11.36
N LYS A 140 6.64 -7.74 10.09
CA LYS A 140 7.30 -6.88 9.09
C LYS A 140 6.41 -5.72 8.70
N HIS A 141 7.01 -4.71 8.07
CA HIS A 141 6.26 -3.60 7.49
C HIS A 141 5.23 -4.12 6.48
N THR A 142 3.99 -3.61 6.54
CA THR A 142 2.87 -4.13 5.75
C THR A 142 2.29 -3.05 4.85
N ALA A 143 2.22 -3.34 3.55
CA ALA A 143 1.46 -2.52 2.61
C ALA A 143 0.00 -2.99 2.60
N LEU A 144 -0.92 -2.06 2.89
CA LEU A 144 -2.37 -2.27 2.89
C LEU A 144 -2.99 -1.68 1.62
N THR A 145 -4.00 -2.34 1.10
CA THR A 145 -4.80 -1.85 -0.03
C THR A 145 -6.22 -1.58 0.42
N PHE A 146 -6.78 -0.46 -0.02
CA PHE A 146 -8.15 -0.04 0.30
C PHE A 146 -8.99 0.00 -0.97
N SER A 147 -10.13 -0.63 -0.93
CA SER A 147 -11.12 -0.63 -2.02
C SER A 147 -11.87 0.70 -2.13
N ASP A 148 -11.93 1.46 -1.03
CA ASP A 148 -12.60 2.77 -0.97
C ASP A 148 -11.92 3.64 0.11
N GLY A 149 -11.74 4.93 -0.16
CA GLY A 149 -11.14 5.88 0.77
C GLY A 149 -11.89 6.01 2.10
N LYS A 150 -13.21 5.77 2.13
CA LYS A 150 -14.01 5.76 3.36
C LYS A 150 -13.62 4.63 4.33
N ASN A 151 -13.00 3.55 3.83
CA ASN A 151 -12.58 2.40 4.63
C ASN A 151 -11.28 2.65 5.39
N VAL A 152 -10.55 3.72 5.05
CA VAL A 152 -9.27 4.07 5.69
C VAL A 152 -9.45 4.36 7.18
N LYS A 153 -10.44 5.20 7.53
CA LYS A 153 -10.64 5.61 8.95
C LYS A 153 -10.95 4.41 9.87
N PRO A 154 -11.93 3.53 9.58
CA PRO A 154 -12.17 2.36 10.42
C PRO A 154 -10.96 1.43 10.54
N THR A 155 -10.17 1.32 9.46
CA THR A 155 -8.94 0.52 9.51
C THR A 155 -7.88 1.16 10.40
N LEU A 156 -7.71 2.49 10.36
CA LEU A 156 -6.79 3.21 11.26
C LEU A 156 -7.16 3.02 12.74
N GLU A 157 -8.44 3.00 13.08
CA GLU A 157 -8.91 2.71 14.45
C GLU A 157 -8.46 1.31 14.92
N MET A 158 -8.54 0.32 14.04
CA MET A 158 -8.00 -1.02 14.31
C MET A 158 -6.46 -0.99 14.44
N LEU A 159 -5.77 -0.27 13.58
CA LEU A 159 -4.30 -0.15 13.63
C LEU A 159 -3.82 0.48 14.95
N ASP A 160 -4.53 1.48 15.45
CA ASP A 160 -4.24 2.11 16.74
C ASP A 160 -4.41 1.13 17.90
N ILE A 161 -5.45 0.28 17.87
CA ILE A 161 -5.63 -0.79 18.86
C ILE A 161 -4.44 -1.76 18.80
N ILE A 162 -4.02 -2.18 17.62
CA ILE A 162 -2.85 -3.06 17.42
C ILE A 162 -1.55 -2.39 17.90
N ALA A 163 -1.42 -1.08 17.73
CA ALA A 163 -0.28 -0.29 18.16
C ALA A 163 -0.23 -0.04 19.68
N GLY A 164 -1.34 -0.29 20.40
CA GLY A 164 -1.44 -0.15 21.85
C GLY A 164 -2.27 1.03 22.34
N GLY A 165 -2.90 1.81 21.44
CA GLY A 165 -3.80 2.91 21.79
C GLY A 165 -3.97 3.95 20.69
N GLU A 166 -4.88 4.88 20.91
CA GLU A 166 -5.19 5.98 19.99
C GLU A 166 -3.94 6.80 19.64
N GLY A 167 -3.66 6.97 18.35
CA GLY A 167 -2.53 7.73 17.83
C GLY A 167 -1.16 7.03 17.93
N GLU A 168 -1.08 5.82 18.47
CA GLU A 168 0.19 5.10 18.58
C GLU A 168 0.70 4.61 17.21
N CYS A 169 -0.20 4.25 16.30
CA CYS A 169 0.17 3.86 14.94
C CYS A 169 0.90 4.98 14.19
N ILE A 170 0.53 6.24 14.42
CA ILE A 170 1.17 7.40 13.77
C ILE A 170 2.59 7.63 14.28
N LYS A 171 2.87 7.34 15.56
CA LYS A 171 4.21 7.52 16.14
C LYS A 171 5.23 6.55 15.56
N ARG A 172 4.79 5.35 15.22
CA ARG A 172 5.60 4.32 14.57
C ARG A 172 4.77 3.62 13.51
N PRO A 173 4.68 4.17 12.29
CA PRO A 173 3.83 3.65 11.24
C PRO A 173 4.41 2.35 10.66
N PHE A 174 3.95 1.22 11.15
CA PHE A 174 4.36 -0.13 10.71
C PHE A 174 3.65 -0.61 9.44
N CYS A 175 2.83 0.24 8.86
CA CYS A 175 2.18 -0.02 7.59
C CYS A 175 2.02 1.28 6.79
N HIS A 176 1.81 1.12 5.49
CA HIS A 176 1.33 2.19 4.63
C HIS A 176 0.14 1.67 3.82
N GLY A 177 -0.68 2.58 3.31
CA GLY A 177 -1.84 2.24 2.51
C GLY A 177 -1.85 2.93 1.16
N GLY A 178 -2.45 2.25 0.17
CA GLY A 178 -2.77 2.80 -1.13
C GLY A 178 -4.19 2.45 -1.54
N GLY A 179 -4.83 3.29 -2.34
CA GLY A 179 -6.11 2.97 -3.00
C GLY A 179 -5.86 2.32 -4.35
N CYS A 180 -6.78 1.48 -4.79
CA CYS A 180 -6.87 0.97 -6.16
C CYS A 180 -7.75 1.88 -7.01
#